data_c9df5a2f53f902f46e65adc76d225686
#
_entry.id   c9df5a2f53f902f46e65adc76d225686
#
_cell.length_a   1.000
_cell.length_b   1.000
_cell.length_c   1.000
_cell.angle_alpha   90.00
_cell.angle_beta   90.00
_cell.angle_gamma   90.00
#
_symmetry.space_group_name_H-M   'P 1'
#
loop_
_entity.id
_entity.type
_entity.pdbx_description
1 polymer ?
#
loop_
_entity_poly.entity_id
_entity_poly.type
_entity_poly.pdbx_seq_one_letter_code
_entity_poly.pdbx_strand_id
1 'polypeptide(L)'
;MLNQDSPAQLNRMLAYYNHINNAQVKIVGALRGKLSELERTYELINAELSRLGLVTKTQERVLEQQEHQRSERADLLAALAITISDEQSRLAELEGNREDLELLLEKLSDVLADIPSDLGQHLGMAPQKGKLPMPCKAKVAHAFGQNRAAGMKWQGWVLDAASGTEVSSIAYGRVAFADWLRGYGLLMIIDHGQGFMSLYGYNETLLGEVGDWVESGAVIAIVGNNPGGDQGLYFELRKDGKAVDPAAWLKR
;
A
#
# COMPACT_ATOMS: atom_id res chain seq x y z
N MET A 1 -1.27 -116.52 26.62
CA MET A 1 -2.70 -116.79 26.64
C MET A 1 -3.43 -115.40 26.61
N LEU A 2 -3.77 -114.95 25.50
CA LEU A 2 -4.63 -113.78 25.38
C LEU A 2 -6.06 -114.24 25.66
N ASN A 3 -6.60 -113.73 26.79
CA ASN A 3 -7.96 -113.99 27.22
C ASN A 3 -8.90 -113.41 26.17
N GLN A 4 -9.65 -114.26 25.42
CA GLN A 4 -10.65 -113.84 24.45
C GLN A 4 -11.86 -113.33 25.24
N ASP A 5 -11.82 -112.07 25.68
CA ASP A 5 -13.00 -111.34 26.15
C ASP A 5 -13.98 -111.24 24.94
N SER A 6 -15.25 -111.37 25.20
CA SER A 6 -16.34 -111.57 24.22
C SER A 6 -16.30 -110.53 23.08
N PRO A 7 -16.50 -110.95 21.83
CA PRO A 7 -16.50 -110.02 20.65
C PRO A 7 -17.41 -108.78 20.84
N ALA A 8 -18.43 -108.88 21.67
CA ALA A 8 -19.35 -107.84 21.99
C ALA A 8 -18.71 -106.70 22.92
N GLN A 9 -17.74 -107.08 23.81
CA GLN A 9 -17.01 -106.12 24.63
C GLN A 9 -15.98 -105.36 23.75
N LEU A 10 -15.31 -106.02 22.84
CA LEU A 10 -14.35 -105.44 21.91
C LEU A 10 -15.02 -104.41 21.00
N ASN A 11 -16.16 -104.78 20.41
CA ASN A 11 -16.95 -103.83 19.59
C ASN A 11 -17.45 -102.59 20.37
N ARG A 12 -17.84 -102.78 21.61
CA ARG A 12 -18.27 -101.64 22.45
C ARG A 12 -17.12 -100.72 22.77
N MET A 13 -15.94 -101.26 23.07
CA MET A 13 -14.73 -100.53 23.34
C MET A 13 -14.23 -99.74 22.11
N LEU A 14 -14.28 -100.35 20.94
CA LEU A 14 -14.00 -99.71 19.65
C LEU A 14 -14.99 -98.57 19.35
N ALA A 15 -16.28 -98.78 19.64
CA ALA A 15 -17.28 -97.71 19.48
C ALA A 15 -17.04 -96.51 20.41
N TYR A 16 -16.71 -96.76 21.67
CA TYR A 16 -16.32 -95.64 22.59
C TYR A 16 -15.03 -94.94 22.16
N TYR A 17 -14.04 -95.72 21.70
CA TYR A 17 -12.78 -95.12 21.22
C TYR A 17 -13.01 -94.27 19.96
N ASN A 18 -13.81 -94.74 19.02
CA ASN A 18 -14.19 -93.92 17.88
C ASN A 18 -14.99 -92.69 18.21
N HIS A 19 -15.90 -92.81 19.19
CA HIS A 19 -16.66 -91.66 19.66
C HIS A 19 -15.76 -90.57 20.32
N ILE A 20 -14.83 -91.01 21.20
CA ILE A 20 -13.85 -90.08 21.86
C ILE A 20 -12.93 -89.49 20.77
N ASN A 21 -12.42 -90.31 19.85
CA ASN A 21 -11.53 -89.81 18.79
C ASN A 21 -12.20 -88.77 17.88
N ASN A 22 -13.46 -89.08 17.47
CA ASN A 22 -14.25 -88.09 16.70
C ASN A 22 -14.54 -86.79 17.46
N ALA A 23 -14.79 -86.90 18.78
CA ALA A 23 -14.95 -85.67 19.63
C ALA A 23 -13.65 -84.87 19.71
N GLN A 24 -12.50 -85.56 19.89
CA GLN A 24 -11.19 -84.92 19.89
C GLN A 24 -10.86 -84.27 18.56
N VAL A 25 -11.12 -84.94 17.41
CA VAL A 25 -10.90 -84.33 16.07
C VAL A 25 -11.75 -83.11 15.88
N LYS A 26 -13.02 -83.12 16.31
CA LYS A 26 -13.88 -81.91 16.27
C LYS A 26 -13.34 -80.73 17.13
N ILE A 27 -12.88 -81.03 18.34
CA ILE A 27 -12.30 -80.02 19.23
C ILE A 27 -11.02 -79.44 18.62
N VAL A 28 -10.12 -80.27 18.11
CA VAL A 28 -8.88 -79.85 17.46
C VAL A 28 -9.19 -79.01 16.21
N GLY A 29 -10.18 -79.43 15.41
CA GLY A 29 -10.64 -78.64 14.24
C GLY A 29 -11.18 -77.30 14.61
N ALA A 30 -12.04 -77.21 15.64
CA ALA A 30 -12.56 -75.97 16.17
C ALA A 30 -11.47 -75.05 16.73
N LEU A 31 -10.50 -75.62 17.45
CA LEU A 31 -9.35 -74.87 17.97
C LEU A 31 -8.47 -74.29 16.86
N ARG A 32 -8.19 -75.10 15.82
CA ARG A 32 -7.45 -74.60 14.63
C ARG A 32 -8.20 -73.48 13.92
N GLY A 33 -9.52 -73.58 13.77
CA GLY A 33 -10.36 -72.51 13.21
C GLY A 33 -10.24 -71.20 14.01
N LYS A 34 -10.33 -71.34 15.34
CA LYS A 34 -10.18 -70.18 16.23
C LYS A 34 -8.77 -69.56 16.23
N LEU A 35 -7.73 -70.37 16.11
CA LEU A 35 -6.37 -69.90 15.97
C LEU A 35 -6.20 -69.10 14.64
N SER A 36 -6.69 -69.62 13.56
CA SER A 36 -6.65 -68.90 12.26
C SER A 36 -7.43 -67.59 12.28
N GLU A 37 -8.59 -67.56 12.95
CA GLU A 37 -9.38 -66.34 13.15
C GLU A 37 -8.62 -65.32 14.00
N LEU A 38 -7.96 -65.77 15.07
CA LEU A 38 -7.14 -64.90 15.93
C LEU A 38 -5.95 -64.31 15.16
N GLU A 39 -5.21 -65.15 14.40
CA GLU A 39 -4.10 -64.71 13.57
C GLU A 39 -4.54 -63.64 12.59
N ARG A 40 -5.67 -63.82 11.87
CA ARG A 40 -6.23 -62.86 10.94
C ARG A 40 -6.60 -61.53 11.66
N THR A 41 -7.20 -61.63 12.84
CA THR A 41 -7.56 -60.45 13.63
C THR A 41 -6.32 -59.69 14.07
N TYR A 42 -5.26 -60.39 14.43
CA TYR A 42 -3.98 -59.79 14.82
C TYR A 42 -3.32 -59.03 13.67
N GLU A 43 -3.34 -59.59 12.44
CA GLU A 43 -2.86 -58.95 11.24
C GLU A 43 -3.64 -57.66 10.93
N LEU A 44 -4.98 -57.68 11.04
CA LEU A 44 -5.82 -56.49 10.83
C LEU A 44 -5.53 -55.39 11.87
N ILE A 45 -5.36 -55.75 13.12
CA ILE A 45 -5.03 -54.81 14.19
C ILE A 45 -3.65 -54.16 13.92
N ASN A 46 -2.66 -54.92 13.52
CA ASN A 46 -1.33 -54.40 13.23
C ASN A 46 -1.33 -53.48 11.97
N ALA A 47 -2.11 -53.81 10.95
CA ALA A 47 -2.28 -52.98 9.78
C ALA A 47 -2.95 -51.65 10.14
N GLU A 48 -4.00 -51.67 10.98
CA GLU A 48 -4.69 -50.45 11.44
C GLU A 48 -3.83 -49.59 12.35
N LEU A 49 -3.05 -50.19 13.27
CA LEU A 49 -2.08 -49.45 14.09
C LEU A 49 -1.02 -48.75 13.24
N SER A 50 -0.53 -49.41 12.19
CA SER A 50 0.42 -48.82 11.24
C SER A 50 -0.21 -47.65 10.48
N ARG A 51 -1.45 -47.77 10.05
CA ARG A 51 -2.23 -46.73 9.38
C ARG A 51 -2.46 -45.52 10.29
N LEU A 52 -2.87 -45.76 11.52
CA LEU A 52 -3.06 -44.72 12.53
C LEU A 52 -1.75 -43.94 12.82
N GLY A 53 -0.63 -44.66 12.91
CA GLY A 53 0.68 -44.00 13.10
C GLY A 53 1.06 -43.07 11.94
N LEU A 54 0.74 -43.42 10.69
CA LEU A 54 0.95 -42.55 9.54
C LEU A 54 0.01 -41.34 9.55
N VAL A 55 -1.26 -41.53 9.90
CA VAL A 55 -2.23 -40.42 10.00
C VAL A 55 -1.80 -39.43 11.08
N THR A 56 -1.40 -39.93 12.26
CA THR A 56 -0.93 -39.07 13.36
C THR A 56 0.26 -38.22 12.94
N LYS A 57 1.28 -38.82 12.31
CA LYS A 57 2.45 -38.08 11.79
C LYS A 57 2.08 -37.04 10.75
N THR A 58 1.11 -37.38 9.89
CA THR A 58 0.64 -36.41 8.87
C THR A 58 -0.08 -35.24 9.52
N GLN A 59 -0.88 -35.51 10.52
CA GLN A 59 -1.64 -34.49 11.25
C GLN A 59 -0.73 -33.55 12.05
N GLU A 60 0.30 -34.09 12.70
CA GLU A 60 1.33 -33.28 13.39
C GLU A 60 2.03 -32.32 12.40
N ARG A 61 2.43 -32.82 11.23
CA ARG A 61 3.07 -31.97 10.22
C ARG A 61 2.14 -30.88 9.67
N VAL A 62 0.85 -31.19 9.50
CA VAL A 62 -0.13 -30.19 9.06
C VAL A 62 -0.33 -29.11 10.13
N LEU A 63 -0.36 -29.50 11.40
CA LEU A 63 -0.46 -28.55 12.51
C LEU A 63 0.76 -27.62 12.58
N GLU A 64 1.97 -28.16 12.46
CA GLU A 64 3.20 -27.35 12.38
C GLU A 64 3.16 -26.35 11.22
N GLN A 65 2.73 -26.79 10.05
CA GLN A 65 2.59 -25.90 8.89
C GLN A 65 1.55 -24.80 9.12
N GLN A 66 0.43 -25.13 9.76
CA GLN A 66 -0.60 -24.13 10.09
C GLN A 66 -0.11 -23.11 11.12
N GLU A 67 0.65 -23.54 12.13
CA GLU A 67 1.23 -22.62 13.11
C GLU A 67 2.26 -21.68 12.47
N HIS A 68 3.13 -22.21 11.60
CA HIS A 68 4.07 -21.39 10.84
C HIS A 68 3.35 -20.34 9.96
N GLN A 69 2.34 -20.76 9.21
CA GLN A 69 1.55 -19.83 8.38
C GLN A 69 0.79 -18.79 9.21
N ARG A 70 0.33 -19.14 10.42
CA ARG A 70 -0.30 -18.17 11.33
C ARG A 70 0.69 -17.13 11.83
N SER A 71 1.91 -17.55 12.16
CA SER A 71 2.99 -16.65 12.57
C SER A 71 3.38 -15.69 11.45
N GLU A 72 3.63 -16.22 10.24
CA GLU A 72 3.94 -15.38 9.08
C GLU A 72 2.82 -14.36 8.76
N ARG A 73 1.57 -14.79 8.86
CA ARG A 73 0.43 -13.87 8.70
C ARG A 73 0.38 -12.78 9.77
N ALA A 74 0.67 -13.11 11.01
CA ALA A 74 0.70 -12.14 12.10
C ALA A 74 1.78 -11.07 11.86
N ASP A 75 2.97 -11.50 11.44
CA ASP A 75 4.09 -10.60 11.12
C ASP A 75 3.76 -9.69 9.93
N LEU A 76 3.17 -10.23 8.88
CA LEU A 76 2.73 -9.44 7.71
C LEU A 76 1.63 -8.42 8.09
N LEU A 77 0.67 -8.80 8.91
CA LEU A 77 -0.38 -7.90 9.39
C LEU A 77 0.19 -6.78 10.26
N ALA A 78 1.16 -7.09 11.12
CA ALA A 78 1.83 -6.08 11.93
C ALA A 78 2.62 -5.08 11.06
N ALA A 79 3.37 -5.55 10.08
CA ALA A 79 4.10 -4.71 9.14
C ALA A 79 3.13 -3.84 8.30
N LEU A 80 2.02 -4.41 7.83
CA LEU A 80 1.02 -3.69 7.07
C LEU A 80 0.33 -2.60 7.91
N ALA A 81 0.03 -2.89 9.18
CA ALA A 81 -0.57 -1.91 10.11
C ALA A 81 0.34 -0.69 10.31
N ILE A 82 1.65 -0.88 10.44
CA ILE A 82 2.63 0.21 10.52
C ILE A 82 2.59 1.04 9.22
N THR A 83 2.66 0.38 8.07
CA THR A 83 2.63 1.08 6.77
C THR A 83 1.34 1.90 6.58
N ILE A 84 0.18 1.35 6.96
CA ILE A 84 -1.10 2.06 6.89
C ILE A 84 -1.09 3.29 7.82
N SER A 85 -0.59 3.16 9.05
CA SER A 85 -0.49 4.27 10.00
C SER A 85 0.40 5.40 9.46
N ASP A 86 1.54 5.05 8.86
CA ASP A 86 2.47 6.02 8.27
C ASP A 86 1.83 6.75 7.07
N GLU A 87 1.16 6.02 6.18
CA GLU A 87 0.46 6.62 5.04
C GLU A 87 -0.73 7.50 5.47
N GLN A 88 -1.47 7.11 6.52
CA GLN A 88 -2.54 7.94 7.08
C GLN A 88 -2.00 9.24 7.68
N SER A 89 -0.88 9.17 8.41
CA SER A 89 -0.22 10.35 8.97
C SER A 89 0.26 11.30 7.87
N ARG A 90 0.84 10.76 6.81
CA ARG A 90 1.29 11.52 5.64
C ARG A 90 0.11 12.16 4.89
N LEU A 91 -1.02 11.47 4.77
CA LEU A 91 -2.23 12.02 4.17
C LEU A 91 -2.75 13.21 4.97
N ALA A 92 -2.88 13.06 6.30
CA ALA A 92 -3.36 14.14 7.17
C ALA A 92 -2.45 15.39 7.10
N GLU A 93 -1.13 15.19 7.02
CA GLU A 93 -0.18 16.30 6.85
C GLU A 93 -0.38 17.01 5.51
N LEU A 94 -0.53 16.29 4.41
CA LEU A 94 -0.73 16.87 3.08
C LEU A 94 -2.08 17.59 2.96
N GLU A 95 -3.13 17.05 3.57
CA GLU A 95 -4.45 17.69 3.63
C GLU A 95 -4.39 18.99 4.43
N GLY A 96 -3.75 19.00 5.60
CA GLY A 96 -3.56 20.19 6.39
C GLY A 96 -2.77 21.28 5.66
N ASN A 97 -1.69 20.91 4.98
CA ASN A 97 -0.90 21.85 4.18
C ASN A 97 -1.74 22.48 3.03
N ARG A 98 -2.65 21.70 2.44
CA ARG A 98 -3.56 22.19 1.41
C ARG A 98 -4.60 23.16 1.97
N GLU A 99 -5.19 22.83 3.13
CA GLU A 99 -6.15 23.68 3.81
C GLU A 99 -5.51 25.03 4.21
N ASP A 100 -4.29 25.01 4.74
CA ASP A 100 -3.54 26.23 5.09
C ASP A 100 -3.34 27.14 3.86
N LEU A 101 -3.01 26.56 2.71
CA LEU A 101 -2.89 27.32 1.45
C LEU A 101 -4.23 27.86 0.98
N GLU A 102 -5.30 27.07 1.02
CA GLU A 102 -6.64 27.52 0.59
C GLU A 102 -7.15 28.68 1.45
N LEU A 103 -6.97 28.63 2.78
CA LEU A 103 -7.31 29.71 3.70
C LEU A 103 -6.48 30.98 3.45
N LEU A 104 -5.19 30.83 3.13
CA LEU A 104 -4.35 31.97 2.76
C LEU A 104 -4.86 32.65 1.50
N LEU A 105 -5.18 31.86 0.47
CA LEU A 105 -5.65 32.38 -0.83
C LEU A 105 -7.02 33.05 -0.72
N GLU A 106 -7.92 32.53 0.11
CA GLU A 106 -9.20 33.17 0.41
C GLU A 106 -8.99 34.56 1.03
N LYS A 107 -8.15 34.66 2.06
CA LYS A 107 -7.80 35.95 2.68
C LYS A 107 -7.17 36.92 1.69
N LEU A 108 -6.28 36.44 0.82
CA LEU A 108 -5.64 37.27 -0.19
C LEU A 108 -6.65 37.79 -1.21
N SER A 109 -7.61 36.96 -1.65
CA SER A 109 -8.63 37.38 -2.61
C SER A 109 -9.53 38.48 -2.06
N ASP A 110 -9.87 38.44 -0.77
CA ASP A 110 -10.66 39.47 -0.12
C ASP A 110 -9.90 40.81 -0.01
N VAL A 111 -8.62 40.75 0.34
CA VAL A 111 -7.76 41.97 0.44
C VAL A 111 -7.47 42.59 -0.93
N LEU A 112 -7.32 41.73 -1.97
CA LEU A 112 -7.04 42.17 -3.35
C LEU A 112 -8.30 42.68 -4.07
N ALA A 113 -9.50 42.29 -3.65
CA ALA A 113 -10.76 42.77 -4.23
C ALA A 113 -10.95 44.29 -4.05
N ASP A 114 -10.34 44.90 -3.04
CA ASP A 114 -10.40 46.34 -2.76
C ASP A 114 -9.40 47.19 -3.59
N ILE A 115 -8.54 46.53 -4.41
CA ILE A 115 -7.55 47.23 -5.23
C ILE A 115 -8.16 47.50 -6.61
N PRO A 116 -8.21 48.78 -7.08
CA PRO A 116 -8.72 49.09 -8.40
C PRO A 116 -7.99 48.29 -9.48
N SER A 117 -8.73 47.53 -10.27
CA SER A 117 -8.23 46.69 -11.38
C SER A 117 -7.77 47.51 -12.59
N ASP A 118 -7.60 48.82 -12.46
CA ASP A 118 -7.16 49.72 -13.51
C ASP A 118 -5.63 49.68 -13.71
N LEU A 119 -5.16 48.48 -14.06
CA LEU A 119 -3.80 48.26 -14.57
C LEU A 119 -3.73 48.59 -16.08
N GLY A 120 -4.23 49.74 -16.39
CA GLY A 120 -4.60 50.24 -17.70
C GLY A 120 -3.58 50.25 -18.83
N GLN A 121 -2.46 49.52 -18.78
CA GLN A 121 -1.50 49.44 -19.89
C GLN A 121 -0.84 48.07 -20.10
N HIS A 122 -1.04 47.08 -19.22
CA HIS A 122 -0.48 45.75 -19.41
C HIS A 122 -1.58 44.77 -19.86
N LEU A 123 -1.37 44.17 -21.03
CA LEU A 123 -2.22 43.10 -21.54
C LEU A 123 -2.37 42.03 -20.44
N GLY A 124 -3.59 41.87 -19.92
CA GLY A 124 -3.89 40.85 -18.93
C GLY A 124 -3.39 39.47 -19.34
N MET A 125 -3.30 38.56 -18.43
CA MET A 125 -2.72 37.23 -18.66
C MET A 125 -3.51 36.37 -19.67
N ALA A 126 -4.83 36.57 -19.77
CA ALA A 126 -5.70 35.80 -20.66
C ALA A 126 -5.30 35.80 -22.14
N PRO A 127 -4.91 36.94 -22.77
CA PRO A 127 -4.46 36.96 -24.17
C PRO A 127 -3.11 36.29 -24.41
N GLN A 128 -2.35 36.01 -23.37
CA GLN A 128 -1.01 35.40 -23.43
C GLN A 128 -1.04 33.88 -23.23
N LYS A 129 -2.22 33.25 -23.22
CA LYS A 129 -2.36 31.80 -23.07
C LYS A 129 -1.50 31.05 -24.09
N GLY A 130 -0.66 30.12 -23.60
CA GLY A 130 0.29 29.33 -24.40
C GLY A 130 1.55 30.07 -24.85
N LYS A 131 1.77 31.32 -24.36
CA LYS A 131 2.94 32.16 -24.73
C LYS A 131 3.77 32.60 -23.52
N LEU A 132 3.29 32.33 -22.31
CA LEU A 132 3.96 32.73 -21.08
C LEU A 132 5.31 32.00 -20.92
N PRO A 133 6.36 32.68 -20.42
CA PRO A 133 7.66 32.05 -20.18
C PRO A 133 7.57 30.98 -19.09
N MET A 134 8.49 30.04 -19.14
CA MET A 134 8.68 29.10 -18.04
C MET A 134 9.24 29.83 -16.80
N PRO A 135 8.82 29.45 -15.57
CA PRO A 135 9.31 30.11 -14.36
C PRO A 135 10.81 29.83 -14.09
N CYS A 136 11.34 28.73 -14.58
CA CYS A 136 12.78 28.41 -14.60
C CYS A 136 13.12 27.44 -15.74
N LYS A 137 14.41 27.28 -16.01
CA LYS A 137 14.92 26.32 -17.02
C LYS A 137 15.03 24.92 -16.43
N ALA A 138 13.91 24.20 -16.37
CA ALA A 138 13.86 22.86 -15.77
C ALA A 138 12.84 21.95 -16.48
N LYS A 139 12.97 20.65 -16.26
CA LYS A 139 11.99 19.66 -16.73
C LYS A 139 10.86 19.53 -15.70
N VAL A 140 9.68 19.14 -16.15
CA VAL A 140 8.56 18.81 -15.25
C VAL A 140 8.80 17.43 -14.65
N ALA A 141 9.03 17.36 -13.35
CA ALA A 141 9.14 16.10 -12.58
C ALA A 141 7.75 15.55 -12.24
N HIS A 142 6.86 16.42 -11.76
CA HIS A 142 5.46 16.06 -11.48
C HIS A 142 4.53 17.05 -12.15
N ALA A 143 3.57 16.52 -12.94
CA ALA A 143 2.62 17.33 -13.68
C ALA A 143 1.30 17.54 -12.91
N PHE A 144 0.56 18.59 -13.27
CA PHE A 144 -0.79 18.85 -12.78
C PHE A 144 -1.70 17.62 -12.97
N GLY A 145 -2.47 17.26 -11.93
CA GLY A 145 -3.39 16.12 -11.96
C GLY A 145 -2.73 14.75 -11.82
N GLN A 146 -1.39 14.66 -11.82
CA GLN A 146 -0.65 13.42 -11.57
C GLN A 146 -0.87 12.94 -10.12
N ASN A 147 -0.88 11.63 -9.90
CA ASN A 147 -1.03 11.07 -8.57
C ASN A 147 0.15 11.47 -7.67
N ARG A 148 -0.19 11.92 -6.48
CA ARG A 148 0.71 12.18 -5.35
C ARG A 148 0.51 11.09 -4.29
N ALA A 149 1.34 11.06 -3.24
CA ALA A 149 1.15 10.14 -2.12
C ALA A 149 -0.28 10.18 -1.56
N ALA A 150 -0.73 9.06 -0.98
CA ALA A 150 -2.03 8.89 -0.33
C ALA A 150 -3.27 9.17 -1.24
N GLY A 151 -3.14 8.95 -2.56
CA GLY A 151 -4.25 9.10 -3.51
C GLY A 151 -4.60 10.54 -3.87
N MET A 152 -3.88 11.54 -3.34
CA MET A 152 -4.02 12.94 -3.73
C MET A 152 -3.47 13.19 -5.14
N LYS A 153 -3.81 14.34 -5.73
CA LYS A 153 -3.28 14.80 -7.02
C LYS A 153 -2.52 16.10 -6.86
N TRP A 154 -1.47 16.27 -7.68
CA TRP A 154 -0.75 17.51 -7.76
C TRP A 154 -1.63 18.63 -8.32
N GLN A 155 -1.70 19.76 -7.62
CA GLN A 155 -2.47 20.96 -8.03
C GLN A 155 -1.63 21.92 -8.90
N GLY A 156 -0.32 21.66 -8.99
CA GLY A 156 0.63 22.40 -9.79
C GLY A 156 1.67 21.48 -10.40
N TRP A 157 2.77 22.06 -10.84
CA TRP A 157 3.96 21.35 -11.31
C TRP A 157 5.04 21.32 -10.24
N VAL A 158 5.82 20.27 -10.21
CA VAL A 158 7.16 20.27 -9.60
C VAL A 158 8.16 20.25 -10.74
N LEU A 159 8.99 21.28 -10.82
CA LEU A 159 10.02 21.42 -11.83
C LEU A 159 11.35 20.92 -11.24
N ASP A 160 12.03 20.01 -11.92
CA ASP A 160 13.32 19.45 -11.51
C ASP A 160 14.44 20.50 -11.75
N ALA A 161 14.52 21.44 -10.81
CA ALA A 161 15.49 22.53 -10.83
C ALA A 161 16.48 22.38 -9.67
N ALA A 162 17.76 22.55 -9.93
CA ALA A 162 18.79 22.52 -8.89
C ALA A 162 18.63 23.71 -7.93
N SER A 163 18.98 23.51 -6.66
CA SER A 163 19.09 24.61 -5.67
C SER A 163 20.03 25.69 -6.22
N GLY A 164 19.69 26.95 -6.00
CA GLY A 164 20.40 28.11 -6.56
C GLY A 164 19.94 28.54 -7.96
N THR A 165 18.98 27.81 -8.59
CA THR A 165 18.41 28.22 -9.88
C THR A 165 17.51 29.44 -9.70
N GLU A 166 17.63 30.42 -10.60
CA GLU A 166 16.77 31.59 -10.62
C GLU A 166 15.33 31.24 -11.01
N VAL A 167 14.37 31.78 -10.26
CA VAL A 167 12.93 31.69 -10.52
C VAL A 167 12.44 33.04 -11.03
N SER A 168 11.76 33.03 -12.18
CA SER A 168 11.24 34.24 -12.80
C SER A 168 9.71 34.27 -12.80
N SER A 169 9.14 35.48 -12.67
CA SER A 169 7.70 35.70 -12.84
C SER A 169 7.27 35.36 -14.26
N ILE A 170 6.18 34.63 -14.40
CA ILE A 170 5.64 34.24 -15.73
C ILE A 170 4.92 35.41 -16.44
N ALA A 171 4.45 36.40 -15.68
CA ALA A 171 3.69 37.54 -16.22
C ALA A 171 3.89 38.75 -15.30
N TYR A 172 3.53 39.93 -15.80
CA TYR A 172 3.41 41.12 -14.99
C TYR A 172 2.39 40.91 -13.88
N GLY A 173 2.70 41.40 -12.67
CA GLY A 173 1.79 41.27 -11.53
C GLY A 173 2.33 41.95 -10.26
N ARG A 174 1.57 41.80 -9.20
CA ARG A 174 1.92 42.33 -7.87
C ARG A 174 2.14 41.17 -6.91
N VAL A 175 3.18 41.24 -6.09
CA VAL A 175 3.44 40.27 -5.02
C VAL A 175 2.32 40.39 -3.99
N ALA A 176 1.51 39.35 -3.88
CA ALA A 176 0.40 39.25 -2.93
C ALA A 176 0.83 38.58 -1.62
N PHE A 177 1.82 37.68 -1.69
CA PHE A 177 2.37 36.99 -0.51
C PHE A 177 3.85 36.64 -0.77
N ALA A 178 4.67 36.79 0.26
CA ALA A 178 6.10 36.47 0.24
C ALA A 178 6.56 36.07 1.64
N ASP A 179 6.30 34.82 2.05
CA ASP A 179 6.68 34.33 3.39
C ASP A 179 6.72 32.78 3.38
N TRP A 180 7.06 32.21 4.53
CA TRP A 180 7.07 30.78 4.74
C TRP A 180 5.65 30.22 4.94
N LEU A 181 5.34 29.14 4.24
CA LEU A 181 4.08 28.40 4.40
C LEU A 181 4.39 26.91 4.59
N ARG A 182 3.72 26.30 5.57
CA ARG A 182 3.86 24.87 5.86
C ARG A 182 3.58 24.05 4.60
N GLY A 183 4.47 23.08 4.30
CA GLY A 183 4.37 22.20 3.14
C GLY A 183 4.82 22.80 1.81
N TYR A 184 5.03 24.14 1.75
CA TYR A 184 5.50 24.85 0.54
C TYR A 184 6.83 25.58 0.74
N GLY A 185 7.35 25.65 1.98
CA GLY A 185 8.57 26.39 2.29
C GLY A 185 8.41 27.89 2.08
N LEU A 186 9.46 28.57 1.64
CA LEU A 186 9.34 29.97 1.20
C LEU A 186 8.52 30.01 -0.08
N LEU A 187 7.36 30.65 0.01
CA LEU A 187 6.35 30.76 -1.03
C LEU A 187 6.18 32.22 -1.45
N MET A 188 6.21 32.45 -2.75
CA MET A 188 5.78 33.72 -3.33
C MET A 188 4.49 33.51 -4.13
N ILE A 189 3.51 34.40 -3.93
CA ILE A 189 2.27 34.43 -4.72
C ILE A 189 2.19 35.78 -5.42
N ILE A 190 1.99 35.75 -6.72
CA ILE A 190 1.85 36.95 -7.54
C ILE A 190 0.43 37.00 -8.11
N ASP A 191 -0.25 38.12 -7.86
CA ASP A 191 -1.53 38.46 -8.47
C ASP A 191 -1.29 39.16 -9.81
N HIS A 192 -1.84 38.58 -10.88
CA HIS A 192 -1.74 39.10 -12.24
C HIS A 192 -3.01 39.85 -12.68
N GLY A 193 -3.94 40.03 -11.74
CA GLY A 193 -5.25 40.60 -12.01
C GLY A 193 -6.19 39.63 -12.74
N GLN A 194 -7.45 40.06 -12.90
CA GLN A 194 -8.50 39.27 -13.56
C GLN A 194 -8.68 37.86 -12.95
N GLY A 195 -8.40 37.67 -11.66
CA GLY A 195 -8.50 36.41 -10.94
C GLY A 195 -7.37 35.41 -11.23
N PHE A 196 -6.28 35.81 -11.89
CA PHE A 196 -5.11 34.98 -12.11
C PHE A 196 -4.06 35.19 -11.02
N MET A 197 -3.58 34.10 -10.46
CA MET A 197 -2.47 34.06 -9.51
C MET A 197 -1.46 32.99 -9.90
N SER A 198 -0.17 33.26 -9.71
CA SER A 198 0.90 32.26 -9.80
C SER A 198 1.59 32.09 -8.46
N LEU A 199 1.89 30.86 -8.12
CA LEU A 199 2.50 30.44 -6.87
C LEU A 199 3.84 29.78 -7.16
N TYR A 200 4.87 30.19 -6.41
CA TYR A 200 6.25 29.72 -6.53
C TYR A 200 6.72 29.28 -5.15
N GLY A 201 6.75 27.96 -4.91
CA GLY A 201 7.12 27.36 -3.63
C GLY A 201 8.46 26.61 -3.69
N TYR A 202 8.94 26.15 -2.53
CA TYR A 202 10.20 25.47 -2.33
C TYR A 202 11.44 26.34 -2.62
N ASN A 203 11.29 27.65 -2.41
CA ASN A 203 12.40 28.58 -2.59
C ASN A 203 13.33 28.58 -1.39
N GLU A 204 14.59 28.89 -1.64
CA GLU A 204 15.60 29.17 -0.63
C GLU A 204 15.60 30.65 -0.24
N THR A 205 15.34 31.53 -1.22
CA THR A 205 15.34 32.98 -1.04
C THR A 205 14.23 33.59 -1.88
N LEU A 206 13.54 34.60 -1.32
CA LEU A 206 12.60 35.47 -2.03
C LEU A 206 13.28 36.82 -2.28
N LEU A 207 13.13 37.36 -3.52
CA LEU A 207 13.77 38.60 -3.97
C LEU A 207 12.78 39.78 -4.11
N GLY A 208 11.55 39.62 -3.59
CA GLY A 208 10.53 40.65 -3.58
C GLY A 208 9.72 40.63 -2.28
N GLU A 209 9.13 41.77 -1.95
CA GLU A 209 8.27 41.97 -0.77
C GLU A 209 6.80 42.08 -1.18
N VAL A 210 5.90 41.84 -0.23
CA VAL A 210 4.45 42.00 -0.46
C VAL A 210 4.16 43.45 -0.87
N GLY A 211 3.48 43.57 -2.01
CA GLY A 211 3.14 44.86 -2.60
C GLY A 211 4.00 45.28 -3.77
N ASP A 212 5.15 44.64 -3.99
CA ASP A 212 6.03 44.95 -5.12
C ASP A 212 5.39 44.57 -6.46
N TRP A 213 5.65 45.40 -7.47
CA TRP A 213 5.30 45.10 -8.86
C TRP A 213 6.46 44.39 -9.57
N VAL A 214 6.16 43.33 -10.26
CA VAL A 214 7.14 42.51 -10.96
C VAL A 214 6.78 42.36 -12.45
N GLU A 215 7.79 42.51 -13.30
CA GLU A 215 7.67 42.35 -14.74
C GLU A 215 7.70 40.85 -15.14
N SER A 216 7.14 40.52 -16.30
CA SER A 216 7.30 39.18 -16.88
C SER A 216 8.77 38.87 -17.13
N GLY A 217 9.27 37.75 -16.60
CA GLY A 217 10.67 37.35 -16.71
C GLY A 217 11.59 37.95 -15.64
N ALA A 218 11.10 38.83 -14.76
CA ALA A 218 11.88 39.31 -13.62
C ALA A 218 12.20 38.19 -12.65
N VAL A 219 13.44 38.15 -12.13
CA VAL A 219 13.85 37.15 -11.12
C VAL A 219 13.21 37.53 -9.79
N ILE A 220 12.46 36.61 -9.20
CA ILE A 220 11.63 36.82 -8.01
C ILE A 220 12.06 35.94 -6.82
N ALA A 221 12.75 34.85 -7.08
CA ALA A 221 13.18 33.90 -6.06
C ALA A 221 14.35 33.04 -6.55
N ILE A 222 14.93 32.30 -5.63
CA ILE A 222 15.96 31.28 -5.89
C ILE A 222 15.41 29.92 -5.40
N VAL A 223 15.54 28.88 -6.24
CA VAL A 223 15.12 27.51 -5.92
C VAL A 223 15.90 26.99 -4.72
N GLY A 224 15.22 26.44 -3.75
CA GLY A 224 15.78 25.74 -2.60
C GLY A 224 15.56 24.25 -2.62
N ASN A 225 15.61 23.65 -1.43
CA ASN A 225 15.30 22.25 -1.20
C ASN A 225 13.88 22.12 -0.62
N ASN A 226 13.12 21.17 -1.14
CA ASN A 226 11.80 20.83 -0.61
C ASN A 226 11.93 20.23 0.80
N PRO A 227 11.11 20.64 1.78
CA PRO A 227 11.04 20.01 3.09
C PRO A 227 10.73 18.50 3.05
N GLY A 228 10.11 17.99 1.98
CA GLY A 228 9.77 16.59 1.77
C GLY A 228 10.81 15.75 1.03
N GLY A 229 11.99 16.30 0.69
CA GLY A 229 13.08 15.56 0.03
C GLY A 229 13.08 15.58 -1.50
N ASP A 230 12.03 16.09 -2.15
CA ASP A 230 12.03 16.29 -3.60
C ASP A 230 12.74 17.63 -3.92
N GLN A 231 13.72 17.62 -4.80
CA GLN A 231 14.39 18.83 -5.28
C GLN A 231 13.53 19.54 -6.32
N GLY A 232 13.52 20.87 -6.30
CA GLY A 232 12.92 21.63 -7.37
C GLY A 232 11.97 22.74 -6.95
N LEU A 233 11.39 23.40 -7.95
CA LEU A 233 10.43 24.49 -7.79
C LEU A 233 9.01 23.92 -7.82
N TYR A 234 8.19 24.21 -6.81
CA TYR A 234 6.74 24.07 -6.90
C TYR A 234 6.16 25.28 -7.65
N PHE A 235 5.43 25.00 -8.71
CA PHE A 235 4.77 26.03 -9.53
C PHE A 235 3.30 25.70 -9.72
N GLU A 236 2.42 26.62 -9.32
CA GLU A 236 0.97 26.46 -9.48
C GLU A 236 0.39 27.72 -10.12
N LEU A 237 -0.57 27.53 -11.01
CA LEU A 237 -1.34 28.58 -11.64
C LEU A 237 -2.78 28.46 -11.20
N ARG A 238 -3.38 29.58 -10.78
CA ARG A 238 -4.79 29.65 -10.39
C ARG A 238 -5.57 30.65 -11.22
N LYS A 239 -6.85 30.31 -11.47
CA LYS A 239 -7.84 31.20 -12.08
C LYS A 239 -9.11 31.16 -11.24
N ASP A 240 -9.54 32.34 -10.79
CA ASP A 240 -10.74 32.52 -9.94
C ASP A 240 -10.72 31.56 -8.72
N GLY A 241 -9.58 31.51 -8.01
CA GLY A 241 -9.36 30.66 -6.84
C GLY A 241 -9.15 29.17 -7.12
N LYS A 242 -9.25 28.70 -8.37
CA LYS A 242 -9.09 27.27 -8.73
C LYS A 242 -7.76 27.02 -9.44
N ALA A 243 -7.07 25.96 -9.03
CA ALA A 243 -5.87 25.52 -9.72
C ALA A 243 -6.17 25.09 -11.16
N VAL A 244 -5.35 25.52 -12.10
CA VAL A 244 -5.45 25.20 -13.54
C VAL A 244 -4.14 24.62 -14.05
N ASP A 245 -4.23 23.77 -15.09
CA ASP A 245 -3.04 23.15 -15.67
C ASP A 245 -2.10 24.19 -16.31
N PRO A 246 -0.87 24.36 -15.78
CA PRO A 246 0.11 25.27 -16.35
C PRO A 246 0.50 24.97 -17.80
N ALA A 247 0.38 23.70 -18.25
CA ALA A 247 0.70 23.29 -19.62
C ALA A 247 -0.10 24.05 -20.70
N ALA A 248 -1.31 24.51 -20.34
CA ALA A 248 -2.16 25.26 -21.25
C ALA A 248 -1.74 26.73 -21.41
N TRP A 249 -0.87 27.25 -20.54
CA TRP A 249 -0.51 28.67 -20.42
C TRP A 249 0.93 28.95 -20.78
N LEU A 250 1.84 28.04 -20.43
CA LEU A 250 3.28 28.20 -20.63
C LEU A 250 3.71 27.80 -22.04
N LYS A 251 4.71 28.50 -22.56
CA LYS A 251 5.36 28.16 -23.82
C LYS A 251 6.22 26.92 -23.62
N ARG A 252 6.03 25.91 -24.46
CA ARG A 252 6.87 24.70 -24.51
C ARG A 252 8.17 24.96 -25.23
#